data_455c14e34088f8e80ed2cad58c1d93f7
#
_entry.id   455c14e34088f8e80ed2cad58c1d93f7
#
_cell.length_a   1.000
_cell.length_b   1.000
_cell.length_c   1.000
_cell.angle_alpha   90.00
_cell.angle_beta   90.00
_cell.angle_gamma   90.00
#
_symmetry.space_group_name_H-M   'P 1'
#
loop_
_entity.id
_entity.type
_entity.pdbx_description
1 polymer ?
#
loop_
_entity_poly.entity_id
_entity_poly.type
_entity_poly.pdbx_seq_one_letter_code
_entity_poly.pdbx_strand_id
1 'polypeptide(L)'
;LVSRRIIQGISAFLTNANWKGFRDGTIYNGDTKALCVPGLNCYSCPGAVGGCPIGALQSSLSGFIPRIPFYVLGFIALFGVLFGRVVCGYLCPFGLLXXXXXXXXXSFAVIGLGEPLFCKYICPAGTVEGALPLFVVNEGLRSAAGSLTVWKGLLAGSILLMSIFVFRPFCRFICPLGAIYGFFNRYALTGIAVDKNKCVHCGRCAAVCKSDVTLAGDKECISCGECVDVCPVHAVYKRKLIMRKVEERDNV
;
A
#
# COMPACT_ATOMS: atom_id res chain seq x y z
N LEU A 1 4.38 -18.22 1.43
CA LEU A 1 4.03 -17.48 0.19
C LEU A 1 2.55 -17.64 -0.14
N VAL A 2 2.04 -18.87 -0.19
CA VAL A 2 0.63 -19.19 -0.50
C VAL A 2 -0.30 -18.48 0.49
N SER A 3 -0.04 -18.60 1.78
CA SER A 3 -0.84 -17.98 2.85
C SER A 3 -0.94 -16.45 2.69
N ARG A 4 0.18 -15.78 2.34
CA ARG A 4 0.22 -14.33 2.14
C ARG A 4 -0.68 -13.89 0.97
N ARG A 5 -0.59 -14.59 -0.16
CA ARG A 5 -1.40 -14.27 -1.35
C ARG A 5 -2.89 -14.47 -1.10
N ILE A 6 -3.23 -15.51 -0.33
CA ILE A 6 -4.62 -15.79 0.06
C ILE A 6 -5.17 -14.64 0.92
N ILE A 7 -4.42 -14.21 1.95
CA ILE A 7 -4.82 -13.09 2.83
C ILE A 7 -5.02 -11.81 2.01
N GLN A 8 -4.08 -11.54 1.10
CA GLN A 8 -4.13 -10.35 0.24
C GLN A 8 -5.32 -10.41 -0.73
N GLY A 9 -5.62 -11.59 -1.27
CA GLY A 9 -6.80 -11.83 -2.12
C GLY A 9 -8.10 -11.63 -1.36
N ILE A 10 -8.20 -12.18 -0.15
CA ILE A 10 -9.38 -12.00 0.72
C ILE A 10 -9.57 -10.51 1.05
N SER A 11 -8.49 -9.82 1.41
CA SER A 11 -8.52 -8.37 1.69
C SER A 11 -9.01 -7.58 0.46
N ALA A 12 -8.49 -7.89 -0.72
CA ALA A 12 -8.89 -7.26 -1.99
C ALA A 12 -10.38 -7.51 -2.27
N PHE A 13 -10.86 -8.73 -2.06
CA PHE A 13 -12.26 -9.12 -2.23
C PHE A 13 -13.18 -8.34 -1.28
N LEU A 14 -12.82 -8.29 0.01
CA LEU A 14 -13.63 -7.60 1.05
C LEU A 14 -13.68 -6.09 0.84
N THR A 15 -12.56 -5.47 0.44
CA THR A 15 -12.49 -4.02 0.22
C THR A 15 -13.17 -3.59 -1.09
N ASN A 16 -13.43 -4.56 -2.00
CA ASN A 16 -14.06 -4.32 -3.30
C ASN A 16 -15.32 -5.20 -3.48
N ALA A 17 -16.14 -5.29 -2.45
CA ALA A 17 -17.29 -6.18 -2.39
C ALA A 17 -18.52 -5.72 -3.19
N ASN A 18 -18.50 -4.51 -3.79
CA ASN A 18 -19.63 -4.00 -4.58
C ASN A 18 -19.57 -4.51 -6.04
N TRP A 19 -19.91 -5.77 -6.24
CA TRP A 19 -19.92 -6.42 -7.57
C TRP A 19 -20.91 -5.79 -8.55
N LYS A 20 -22.02 -5.25 -8.03
CA LYS A 20 -23.03 -4.55 -8.85
C LYS A 20 -22.44 -3.35 -9.57
N GLY A 21 -21.54 -2.62 -8.92
CA GLY A 21 -20.86 -1.47 -9.52
C GLY A 21 -20.09 -1.80 -10.80
N PHE A 22 -19.47 -2.98 -10.86
CA PHE A 22 -18.75 -3.43 -12.06
C PHE A 22 -19.70 -3.75 -13.22
N ARG A 23 -20.89 -4.27 -12.91
CA ARG A 23 -21.89 -4.60 -13.91
C ARG A 23 -22.61 -3.35 -14.44
N ASP A 24 -22.98 -2.45 -13.52
CA ASP A 24 -23.81 -1.28 -13.81
C ASP A 24 -22.99 -0.04 -14.20
N GLY A 25 -21.66 -0.10 -14.11
CA GLY A 25 -20.76 1.01 -14.40
C GLY A 25 -20.92 2.20 -13.44
N THR A 26 -21.31 1.91 -12.19
CA THR A 26 -21.58 2.94 -11.16
C THR A 26 -20.64 2.84 -9.98
N ILE A 27 -20.29 4.00 -9.40
CA ILE A 27 -19.46 4.06 -8.20
C ILE A 27 -20.37 3.91 -6.97
N TYR A 28 -19.98 3.02 -6.06
CA TYR A 28 -20.67 2.82 -4.78
C TYR A 28 -20.63 4.10 -3.93
N ASN A 29 -21.79 4.53 -3.42
CA ASN A 29 -21.94 5.75 -2.61
C ASN A 29 -22.59 5.49 -1.24
N GLY A 30 -22.48 4.27 -0.72
CA GLY A 30 -22.99 3.92 0.62
C GLY A 30 -22.11 4.45 1.75
N ASP A 31 -22.65 4.41 2.97
CA ASP A 31 -22.02 4.95 4.18
C ASP A 31 -20.65 4.34 4.49
N THR A 32 -20.43 3.09 4.11
CA THR A 32 -19.15 2.39 4.32
C THR A 32 -18.00 3.05 3.56
N LYS A 33 -18.30 3.85 2.51
CA LYS A 33 -17.29 4.59 1.75
C LYS A 33 -16.53 5.62 2.60
N ALA A 34 -17.14 6.08 3.69
CA ALA A 34 -16.51 7.00 4.65
C ALA A 34 -15.42 6.32 5.48
N LEU A 35 -15.44 4.98 5.56
CA LEU A 35 -14.43 4.22 6.30
C LEU A 35 -13.17 4.05 5.45
N CYS A 36 -12.01 4.35 6.04
CA CYS A 36 -10.72 4.11 5.39
C CYS A 36 -10.36 2.63 5.43
N VAL A 37 -9.76 2.17 4.32
CA VAL A 37 -9.12 0.83 4.28
C VAL A 37 -7.61 0.99 4.45
N PRO A 38 -6.90 0.04 5.06
CA PRO A 38 -5.48 0.23 5.37
C PRO A 38 -4.56 0.22 4.14
N GLY A 39 -5.05 -0.26 3.00
CA GLY A 39 -4.29 -0.33 1.75
C GLY A 39 -4.65 0.75 0.75
N LEU A 40 -3.97 0.75 -0.38
CA LEU A 40 -4.30 1.60 -1.52
C LEU A 40 -5.51 0.97 -2.23
N ASN A 41 -6.63 1.68 -2.25
CA ASN A 41 -7.91 1.24 -2.84
C ASN A 41 -8.63 2.45 -3.42
N CYS A 42 -8.73 2.52 -4.74
CA CYS A 42 -9.24 3.73 -5.41
C CYS A 42 -10.70 4.02 -5.03
N TYR A 43 -10.97 5.25 -4.57
CA TYR A 43 -12.33 5.73 -4.25
C TYR A 43 -13.27 5.57 -5.46
N SER A 44 -12.75 5.84 -6.66
CA SER A 44 -13.54 5.78 -7.92
C SER A 44 -13.69 4.36 -8.46
N CYS A 45 -13.13 3.34 -7.80
CA CYS A 45 -13.34 1.94 -8.20
C CYS A 45 -14.82 1.58 -8.00
N PRO A 46 -15.51 1.03 -9.03
CA PRO A 46 -16.92 0.63 -8.89
C PRO A 46 -17.14 -0.42 -7.81
N GLY A 47 -16.14 -1.28 -7.55
CA GLY A 47 -16.21 -2.30 -6.51
C GLY A 47 -15.92 -1.80 -5.09
N ALA A 48 -15.22 -0.69 -4.94
CA ALA A 48 -14.68 -0.23 -3.66
C ALA A 48 -15.77 0.17 -2.67
N VAL A 49 -15.83 -0.54 -1.54
CA VAL A 49 -16.78 -0.25 -0.43
C VAL A 49 -16.14 0.60 0.67
N GLY A 50 -14.83 0.86 0.60
CA GLY A 50 -14.10 1.72 1.54
C GLY A 50 -13.13 2.64 0.81
N GLY A 51 -12.76 3.74 1.43
CA GLY A 51 -11.92 4.79 0.84
C GLY A 51 -10.42 4.61 1.10
N CYS A 52 -9.60 5.03 0.12
CA CYS A 52 -8.15 5.13 0.28
C CYS A 52 -7.79 6.25 1.27
N PRO A 53 -6.97 6.00 2.30
CA PRO A 53 -6.62 7.06 3.26
C PRO A 53 -5.82 8.22 2.64
N ILE A 54 -5.01 7.95 1.59
CA ILE A 54 -4.28 9.01 0.86
C ILE A 54 -5.27 9.88 0.06
N GLY A 55 -6.25 9.26 -0.59
CA GLY A 55 -7.31 9.98 -1.31
C GLY A 55 -8.14 10.86 -0.38
N ALA A 56 -8.51 10.32 0.78
CA ALA A 56 -9.26 11.05 1.81
C ALA A 56 -8.43 12.22 2.37
N LEU A 57 -7.13 12.00 2.62
CA LEU A 57 -6.21 13.04 3.09
C LEU A 57 -6.09 14.17 2.06
N GLN A 58 -5.86 13.84 0.79
CA GLN A 58 -5.74 14.83 -0.29
C GLN A 58 -7.04 15.61 -0.49
N SER A 59 -8.18 14.92 -0.49
CA SER A 59 -9.49 15.55 -0.65
C SER A 59 -9.77 16.56 0.47
N SER A 60 -9.40 16.24 1.71
CA SER A 60 -9.60 17.13 2.87
C SER A 60 -8.69 18.36 2.81
N LEU A 61 -7.46 18.21 2.31
CA LEU A 61 -6.47 19.28 2.22
C LEU A 61 -6.67 20.18 0.98
N SER A 62 -7.27 19.62 -0.09
CA SER A 62 -7.51 20.34 -1.36
C SER A 62 -8.76 21.21 -1.35
N GLY A 63 -9.57 21.18 -0.30
CA GLY A 63 -10.77 22.02 -0.18
C GLY A 63 -10.43 23.50 -0.10
N PHE A 64 -11.41 24.35 -0.42
CA PHE A 64 -11.29 25.83 -0.34
C PHE A 64 -10.87 26.27 1.07
N ILE A 65 -11.34 25.56 2.09
CA ILE A 65 -10.89 25.69 3.48
C ILE A 65 -10.26 24.34 3.86
N PRO A 66 -8.91 24.25 3.91
CA PRO A 66 -8.26 22.97 4.23
C PRO A 66 -8.59 22.55 5.68
N ARG A 67 -9.17 21.37 5.82
CA ARG A 67 -9.50 20.79 7.12
C ARG A 67 -8.54 19.65 7.42
N ILE A 68 -7.98 19.64 8.62
CA ILE A 68 -7.12 18.56 9.07
C ILE A 68 -7.99 17.32 9.35
N PRO A 69 -7.86 16.24 8.57
CA PRO A 69 -8.69 15.05 8.76
C PRO A 69 -8.11 14.16 9.87
N PHE A 70 -8.39 14.52 11.13
CA PHE A 70 -7.86 13.79 12.31
C PHE A 70 -8.18 12.31 12.28
N TYR A 71 -9.37 11.92 11.78
CA TYR A 71 -9.76 10.51 11.61
C TYR A 71 -8.76 9.77 10.69
N VAL A 72 -8.44 10.36 9.53
CA VAL A 72 -7.55 9.74 8.54
C VAL A 72 -6.13 9.64 9.08
N LEU A 73 -5.64 10.71 9.74
CA LEU A 73 -4.32 10.74 10.37
C LEU A 73 -4.21 9.70 11.50
N GLY A 74 -5.23 9.62 12.35
CA GLY A 74 -5.33 8.64 13.43
C GLY A 74 -5.35 7.21 12.90
N PHE A 75 -6.11 6.99 11.82
CA PHE A 75 -6.20 5.68 11.14
C PHE A 75 -4.83 5.25 10.58
N ILE A 76 -4.13 6.16 9.86
CA ILE A 76 -2.79 5.90 9.29
C ILE A 76 -1.78 5.62 10.42
N ALA A 77 -1.81 6.43 11.49
CA ALA A 77 -0.91 6.28 12.64
C ALA A 77 -1.15 4.95 13.36
N LEU A 78 -2.43 4.59 13.59
CA LEU A 78 -2.81 3.32 14.24
C LEU A 78 -2.28 2.12 13.44
N PHE A 79 -2.59 2.04 12.15
CA PHE A 79 -2.15 0.95 11.28
C PHE A 79 -0.62 0.97 11.08
N GLY A 80 -0.01 2.15 11.07
CA GLY A 80 1.44 2.33 11.00
C GLY A 80 2.16 1.75 12.21
N VAL A 81 1.68 2.08 13.43
CA VAL A 81 2.27 1.60 14.69
C VAL A 81 2.01 0.10 14.88
N LEU A 82 0.81 -0.39 14.57
CA LEU A 82 0.47 -1.80 14.75
C LEU A 82 1.20 -2.69 13.73
N PHE A 83 1.16 -2.32 12.46
CA PHE A 83 1.55 -3.20 11.34
C PHE A 83 2.67 -2.67 10.45
N GLY A 84 2.90 -1.35 10.40
CA GLY A 84 3.89 -0.77 9.49
C GLY A 84 3.70 -1.26 8.05
N ARG A 85 4.76 -1.68 7.38
CA ARG A 85 4.71 -2.18 5.98
C ARG A 85 4.13 -3.60 5.83
N VAL A 86 3.77 -4.28 6.91
CA VAL A 86 2.98 -5.53 6.84
C VAL A 86 1.66 -5.26 6.09
N VAL A 87 1.04 -4.09 6.29
CA VAL A 87 -0.15 -3.64 5.54
C VAL A 87 0.09 -3.76 4.02
N CYS A 88 1.22 -3.24 3.54
CA CYS A 88 1.58 -3.27 2.11
C CYS A 88 1.79 -4.69 1.59
N GLY A 89 2.28 -5.58 2.45
CA GLY A 89 2.57 -6.97 2.11
C GLY A 89 1.34 -7.89 2.12
N TYR A 90 0.37 -7.61 2.99
CA TYR A 90 -0.74 -8.55 3.30
C TYR A 90 -2.13 -7.99 3.05
N LEU A 91 -2.37 -6.67 3.25
CA LEU A 91 -3.71 -6.08 3.21
C LEU A 91 -3.97 -5.24 1.95
N CYS A 92 -2.92 -4.69 1.35
CA CYS A 92 -3.08 -3.77 0.21
C CYS A 92 -3.41 -4.54 -1.08
N PRO A 93 -4.60 -4.31 -1.69
CA PRO A 93 -4.98 -4.97 -2.96
C PRO A 93 -4.05 -4.57 -4.11
N PHE A 94 -3.64 -3.31 -4.19
CA PHE A 94 -2.73 -2.81 -5.22
C PHE A 94 -1.32 -3.43 -5.10
N GLY A 95 -0.91 -3.83 -3.91
CA GLY A 95 0.34 -4.57 -3.66
C GLY A 95 0.41 -5.94 -4.35
N LEU A 96 -0.71 -6.44 -4.80
CA LEU A 96 -0.78 -7.67 -5.60
C LEU A 96 -0.31 -7.43 -7.04
N LEU A 97 -0.59 -6.24 -7.58
CA LEU A 97 -0.31 -5.86 -8.99
C LEU A 97 1.05 -5.20 -9.19
N UNK A 98 1.49 -4.37 -8.36
CA UNK A 98 2.67 -3.63 -8.69
C UNK A 98 3.81 -3.57 -7.76
N UNK A 99 4.90 -3.24 -8.09
CA UNK A 99 6.04 -3.04 -7.40
C UNK A 99 6.91 -1.95 -7.73
N UNK A 100 7.62 -1.01 -7.20
CA UNK A 100 8.58 -0.24 -6.87
C UNK A 100 8.90 1.09 -7.00
N UNK A 101 9.33 2.06 -6.68
CA UNK A 101 10.21 3.04 -6.55
C UNK A 101 9.91 4.40 -6.14
N UNK A 102 10.30 5.13 -5.54
CA UNK A 102 10.76 6.27 -4.99
C UNK A 102 9.91 7.16 -4.13
N UNK A 103 10.26 7.40 -3.14
CA UNK A 103 9.68 8.16 -2.11
C UNK A 103 9.74 9.65 -2.21
N UNK A 104 10.32 10.13 -2.93
CA UNK A 104 10.44 11.55 -3.01
C UNK A 104 9.32 12.33 -3.67
N UNK A 105 8.72 11.86 -4.30
CA UNK A 105 7.62 12.49 -4.92
C UNK A 105 6.34 12.50 -4.16
N UNK A 106 6.41 11.93 -3.29
CA UNK A 106 5.26 11.89 -2.49
C UNK A 106 4.99 13.14 -1.66
N SER A 107 5.86 13.85 -1.23
CA SER A 107 5.65 15.07 -0.42
C SER A 107 4.94 16.19 -1.18
N PHE A 108 5.29 16.40 -2.38
CA PHE A 108 4.66 17.42 -3.24
C PHE A 108 3.20 17.08 -3.62
N ALA A 109 2.87 15.82 -3.68
CA ALA A 109 1.54 15.38 -4.07
C ALA A 109 0.48 15.58 -2.96
N VAL A 110 0.91 15.75 -1.71
CA VAL A 110 0.00 15.96 -0.57
C VAL A 110 -0.32 17.45 -0.38
N ILE A 111 0.64 18.33 -0.68
CA ILE A 111 0.46 19.78 -0.55
C ILE A 111 -0.04 20.31 -1.91
N GLY A 112 -1.25 19.94 -2.27
CA GLY A 112 -1.85 20.35 -3.55
C GLY A 112 -2.45 21.75 -3.50
N LEU A 113 -2.31 22.46 -4.58
CA LEU A 113 -2.90 23.79 -4.78
C LEU A 113 -4.37 23.62 -5.25
N GLY A 114 -5.24 23.23 -4.32
CA GLY A 114 -6.68 23.11 -4.59
C GLY A 114 -7.12 21.85 -5.36
N GLU A 115 -6.21 20.92 -5.65
CA GLU A 115 -6.53 19.66 -6.36
C GLU A 115 -5.77 18.46 -5.77
N PRO A 116 -6.36 17.25 -5.79
CA PRO A 116 -5.69 16.03 -5.32
C PRO A 116 -4.67 15.54 -6.37
N LEU A 117 -3.52 16.21 -6.45
CA LEU A 117 -2.51 16.04 -7.52
C LEU A 117 -2.05 14.59 -7.69
N PHE A 118 -1.78 13.88 -6.58
CA PHE A 118 -1.32 12.49 -6.65
C PHE A 118 -2.40 11.60 -7.27
N CYS A 119 -3.65 11.69 -6.79
CA CYS A 119 -4.78 10.88 -7.27
C CYS A 119 -5.12 11.23 -8.74
N LYS A 120 -5.04 12.53 -9.08
CA LYS A 120 -5.41 13.03 -10.42
C LYS A 120 -4.38 12.67 -11.48
N TYR A 121 -3.07 12.83 -11.20
CA TYR A 121 -2.01 12.76 -12.23
C TYR A 121 -1.11 11.53 -12.13
N ILE A 122 -0.89 10.97 -10.92
CA ILE A 122 0.18 9.99 -10.68
C ILE A 122 -0.36 8.60 -10.32
N CYS A 123 -1.48 8.52 -9.56
CA CYS A 123 -1.94 7.26 -8.97
C CYS A 123 -2.41 6.25 -10.04
N PRO A 124 -1.70 5.12 -10.24
CA PRO A 124 -2.12 4.09 -11.18
C PRO A 124 -3.33 3.28 -10.70
N ALA A 125 -3.61 3.24 -9.38
CA ALA A 125 -4.80 2.58 -8.84
C ALA A 125 -6.08 3.24 -9.39
N GLY A 126 -6.08 4.56 -9.54
CA GLY A 126 -7.20 5.30 -10.14
C GLY A 126 -7.45 4.91 -11.59
N THR A 127 -6.39 4.53 -12.32
CA THR A 127 -6.50 4.08 -13.72
C THR A 127 -6.94 2.61 -13.79
N VAL A 128 -6.25 1.73 -13.09
CA VAL A 128 -6.44 0.27 -13.18
C VAL A 128 -7.72 -0.18 -12.46
N GLU A 129 -7.97 0.32 -11.25
CA GLU A 129 -9.13 -0.07 -10.42
C GLU A 129 -10.38 0.75 -10.72
N GLY A 130 -10.21 2.03 -11.10
CA GLY A 130 -11.32 2.96 -11.34
C GLY A 130 -11.65 3.12 -12.82
N ALA A 131 -10.76 3.77 -13.57
CA ALA A 131 -11.05 4.18 -14.95
C ALA A 131 -11.24 2.98 -15.89
N LEU A 132 -10.38 1.98 -15.83
CA LEU A 132 -10.43 0.84 -16.75
C LEU A 132 -11.76 0.07 -16.68
N PRO A 133 -12.25 -0.36 -15.50
CA PRO A 133 -13.56 -1.03 -15.42
C PRO A 133 -14.73 -0.14 -15.89
N LEU A 134 -14.70 1.15 -15.54
CA LEU A 134 -15.75 2.10 -15.91
C LEU A 134 -15.79 2.34 -17.41
N PHE A 135 -14.64 2.40 -18.08
CA PHE A 135 -14.55 2.59 -19.56
C PHE A 135 -15.04 1.37 -20.33
N VAL A 136 -14.91 0.17 -19.77
CA VAL A 136 -15.42 -1.06 -20.41
C VAL A 136 -16.95 -1.05 -20.45
N VAL A 137 -17.59 -0.58 -19.37
CA VAL A 137 -19.05 -0.67 -19.22
C VAL A 137 -19.76 0.61 -19.71
N ASN A 138 -19.14 1.79 -19.60
CA ASN A 138 -19.80 3.08 -19.84
C ASN A 138 -19.20 3.81 -21.06
N GLU A 139 -19.93 3.81 -22.18
CA GLU A 139 -19.52 4.45 -23.44
C GLU A 139 -19.42 5.98 -23.30
N GLY A 140 -20.28 6.58 -22.50
CA GLY A 140 -20.27 8.03 -22.25
C GLY A 140 -18.97 8.50 -21.60
N LEU A 141 -18.46 7.72 -20.64
CA LEU A 141 -17.17 8.02 -20.00
C LEU A 141 -16.00 7.80 -20.97
N ARG A 142 -16.09 6.80 -21.82
CA ARG A 142 -15.06 6.51 -22.83
C ARG A 142 -14.97 7.63 -23.89
N SER A 143 -16.09 8.17 -24.34
CA SER A 143 -16.13 9.28 -25.31
C SER A 143 -15.65 10.60 -24.69
N ALA A 144 -15.80 10.78 -23.38
CA ALA A 144 -15.32 11.95 -22.63
C ALA A 144 -13.82 11.87 -22.26
N ALA A 145 -13.15 10.77 -22.62
CA ALA A 145 -11.74 10.54 -22.28
C ALA A 145 -10.84 11.54 -23.01
N GLY A 146 -10.13 12.38 -22.26
CA GLY A 146 -9.21 13.39 -22.77
C GLY A 146 -7.74 13.01 -22.62
N SER A 147 -6.86 13.99 -22.85
CA SER A 147 -5.40 13.85 -22.77
C SER A 147 -4.90 13.32 -21.41
N LEU A 148 -5.58 13.66 -20.33
CA LEU A 148 -5.27 13.18 -18.99
C LEU A 148 -5.41 11.65 -18.88
N THR A 149 -6.40 11.08 -19.56
CA THR A 149 -6.63 9.62 -19.60
C THR A 149 -5.47 8.92 -20.31
N VAL A 150 -5.00 9.49 -21.43
CA VAL A 150 -3.84 8.97 -22.18
C VAL A 150 -2.59 9.02 -21.31
N TRP A 151 -2.33 10.14 -20.64
CA TRP A 151 -1.21 10.33 -19.72
C TRP A 151 -1.22 9.27 -18.62
N LYS A 152 -2.35 9.09 -17.95
CA LYS A 152 -2.51 8.11 -16.85
C LYS A 152 -2.42 6.67 -17.36
N GLY A 153 -2.90 6.40 -18.56
CA GLY A 153 -2.78 5.10 -19.21
C GLY A 153 -1.33 4.74 -19.49
N LEU A 154 -0.56 5.68 -20.05
CA LEU A 154 0.88 5.51 -20.33
C LEU A 154 1.66 5.31 -19.03
N LEU A 155 1.34 6.08 -18.00
CA LEU A 155 1.98 5.97 -16.69
C LEU A 155 1.67 4.61 -16.02
N ALA A 156 0.42 4.17 -16.05
CA ALA A 156 0.02 2.87 -15.51
C ALA A 156 0.70 1.72 -16.28
N GLY A 157 0.74 1.84 -17.61
CA GLY A 157 1.41 0.89 -18.50
C GLY A 157 2.91 0.80 -18.22
N SER A 158 3.58 1.93 -18.06
CA SER A 158 5.02 1.99 -17.73
C SER A 158 5.32 1.35 -16.37
N ILE A 159 4.48 1.59 -15.38
CA ILE A 159 4.60 0.97 -14.04
C ILE A 159 4.41 -0.56 -14.13
N LEU A 160 3.44 -1.02 -14.93
CA LEU A 160 3.21 -2.46 -15.16
C LEU A 160 4.40 -3.11 -15.86
N LEU A 161 4.93 -2.43 -16.89
CA LEU A 161 6.12 -2.89 -17.61
C LEU A 161 7.33 -2.97 -16.69
N MET A 162 7.56 -1.94 -15.89
CA MET A 162 8.64 -1.88 -14.89
C MET A 162 8.52 -2.99 -13.85
N SER A 163 7.30 -3.43 -13.51
CA SER A 163 7.09 -4.48 -12.50
C SER A 163 7.50 -5.88 -12.99
N ILE A 164 7.82 -6.05 -14.27
CA ILE A 164 8.45 -7.27 -14.80
C ILE A 164 9.91 -7.37 -14.32
N PHE A 165 10.61 -6.24 -14.26
CA PHE A 165 12.03 -6.18 -13.91
C PHE A 165 12.28 -5.92 -12.42
N VAL A 166 11.42 -5.15 -11.77
CA VAL A 166 11.61 -4.71 -10.37
C VAL A 166 10.40 -5.16 -9.54
N PHE A 167 10.66 -5.79 -8.41
CA PHE A 167 9.60 -6.24 -7.50
C PHE A 167 8.92 -5.03 -6.85
N ARG A 168 7.65 -4.81 -7.15
CA ARG A 168 6.78 -3.76 -6.61
C ARG A 168 7.34 -2.34 -6.82
N PRO A 169 7.60 -1.87 -8.08
CA PRO A 169 8.21 -0.56 -8.32
C PRO A 169 7.39 0.61 -7.74
N PHE A 170 6.08 0.60 -7.92
CA PHE A 170 5.18 1.65 -7.43
C PHE A 170 5.20 1.75 -5.88
N CYS A 171 5.07 0.61 -5.19
CA CYS A 171 4.98 0.56 -3.71
C CYS A 171 6.28 1.02 -3.04
N ARG A 172 7.41 0.80 -3.72
CA ARG A 172 8.75 1.12 -3.22
C ARG A 172 9.12 2.59 -3.44
N PHE A 173 8.78 3.15 -4.62
CA PHE A 173 9.32 4.44 -5.06
C PHE A 173 8.28 5.57 -5.14
N ILE A 174 7.02 5.29 -5.46
CA ILE A 174 6.01 6.32 -5.78
C ILE A 174 4.90 6.42 -4.70
N CYS A 175 4.55 5.31 -4.06
CA CYS A 175 3.38 5.24 -3.17
C CYS A 175 3.60 6.03 -1.86
N PRO A 176 2.85 7.12 -1.60
CA PRO A 176 2.99 7.89 -0.36
C PRO A 176 2.59 7.08 0.88
N LEU A 177 1.60 6.21 0.77
CA LEU A 177 1.17 5.33 1.85
C LEU A 177 2.29 4.35 2.24
N GLY A 178 3.01 3.82 1.22
CA GLY A 178 4.19 2.97 1.41
C GLY A 178 5.32 3.68 2.15
N ALA A 179 5.55 4.96 1.84
CA ALA A 179 6.56 5.79 2.51
C ALA A 179 6.19 6.03 3.98
N ILE A 180 4.93 6.37 4.25
CA ILE A 180 4.42 6.62 5.61
C ILE A 180 4.56 5.32 6.45
N TYR A 181 4.07 4.19 5.96
CA TYR A 181 4.18 2.91 6.66
C TYR A 181 5.65 2.44 6.79
N GLY A 182 6.52 2.83 5.85
CA GLY A 182 7.96 2.59 5.92
C GLY A 182 8.61 3.31 7.11
N PHE A 183 8.19 4.56 7.35
CA PHE A 183 8.64 5.33 8.51
C PHE A 183 8.28 4.60 9.81
N PHE A 184 7.04 4.11 9.92
CA PHE A 184 6.57 3.39 11.11
C PHE A 184 7.15 1.98 11.23
N ASN A 185 7.67 1.38 10.15
CA ASN A 185 8.08 -0.03 10.10
C ASN A 185 9.13 -0.40 11.18
N ARG A 186 10.02 0.54 11.51
CA ARG A 186 11.03 0.37 12.56
C ARG A 186 10.39 0.22 13.93
N TYR A 187 9.31 0.96 14.19
CA TYR A 187 8.61 1.02 15.47
C TYR A 187 7.40 0.09 15.55
N ALA A 188 7.02 -0.51 14.44
CA ALA A 188 5.80 -1.33 14.34
C ALA A 188 5.86 -2.53 15.29
N LEU A 189 4.72 -2.83 15.90
CA LEU A 189 4.57 -3.94 16.86
C LEU A 189 4.65 -5.31 16.16
N THR A 190 4.29 -5.36 14.88
CA THR A 190 4.42 -6.58 14.08
C THR A 190 5.44 -6.37 12.95
N GLY A 191 6.08 -7.42 12.50
CA GLY A 191 7.07 -7.32 11.42
C GLY A 191 8.15 -8.38 11.51
N ILE A 192 9.30 -8.07 10.92
CA ILE A 192 10.50 -8.93 10.97
C ILE A 192 11.57 -8.21 11.81
N ALA A 193 12.29 -8.95 12.61
CA ALA A 193 13.45 -8.45 13.38
C ALA A 193 14.61 -9.42 13.30
N VAL A 194 15.79 -8.92 13.60
CA VAL A 194 17.04 -9.70 13.63
C VAL A 194 17.62 -9.61 15.05
N ASP A 195 17.87 -10.76 15.65
CA ASP A 195 18.61 -10.88 16.89
C ASP A 195 20.10 -10.69 16.55
N LYS A 196 20.65 -9.56 16.99
CA LYS A 196 22.05 -9.19 16.72
C LYS A 196 23.05 -10.14 17.37
N ASN A 197 22.69 -10.73 18.53
CA ASN A 197 23.56 -11.65 19.28
C ASN A 197 23.71 -13.01 18.60
N LYS A 198 22.67 -13.46 17.86
CA LYS A 198 22.67 -14.72 17.14
C LYS A 198 23.13 -14.57 15.69
N CYS A 199 23.15 -13.34 15.16
CA CYS A 199 23.42 -13.07 13.76
C CYS A 199 24.91 -13.24 13.43
N VAL A 200 25.22 -14.17 12.53
CA VAL A 200 26.60 -14.45 12.04
C VAL A 200 26.94 -13.67 10.78
N HIS A 201 26.11 -12.70 10.39
CA HIS A 201 26.31 -11.80 9.23
C HIS A 201 26.58 -12.54 7.90
N CYS A 202 25.98 -13.70 7.67
CA CYS A 202 26.19 -14.55 6.46
C CYS A 202 25.53 -13.99 5.19
N GLY A 203 24.69 -12.94 5.26
CA GLY A 203 24.07 -12.28 4.12
C GLY A 203 22.92 -13.04 3.43
N ARG A 204 22.57 -14.27 3.84
CA ARG A 204 21.51 -15.07 3.20
C ARG A 204 20.14 -14.38 3.19
N CYS A 205 19.82 -13.63 4.26
CA CYS A 205 18.56 -12.89 4.38
C CYS A 205 18.45 -11.76 3.33
N ALA A 206 19.57 -11.11 3.01
CA ALA A 206 19.64 -10.09 1.95
C ALA A 206 19.55 -10.72 0.57
N ALA A 207 20.25 -11.82 0.34
CA ALA A 207 20.28 -12.54 -0.96
C ALA A 207 18.89 -13.04 -1.40
N VAL A 208 18.04 -13.49 -0.46
CA VAL A 208 16.69 -13.99 -0.76
C VAL A 208 15.66 -12.86 -0.84
N CYS A 209 16.04 -11.65 -0.47
CA CYS A 209 15.11 -10.52 -0.31
C CYS A 209 14.65 -9.94 -1.65
N LYS A 210 13.41 -10.16 -2.04
CA LYS A 210 12.79 -9.61 -3.26
C LYS A 210 12.65 -8.09 -3.26
N SER A 211 12.74 -7.46 -2.08
CA SER A 211 12.67 -6.00 -1.92
C SER A 211 14.06 -5.34 -1.83
N ASP A 212 15.12 -6.10 -2.09
CA ASP A 212 16.54 -5.66 -2.05
C ASP A 212 16.90 -4.96 -0.74
N VAL A 213 16.36 -5.46 0.37
CA VAL A 213 16.61 -4.92 1.71
C VAL A 213 17.88 -5.57 2.25
N THR A 214 18.86 -4.76 2.63
CA THR A 214 20.16 -5.23 3.14
C THR A 214 20.05 -5.87 4.53
N LEU A 215 19.12 -5.36 5.36
CA LEU A 215 18.89 -5.90 6.69
C LEU A 215 17.39 -6.20 6.89
N ALA A 216 17.07 -7.42 7.28
CA ALA A 216 15.69 -7.84 7.54
C ALA A 216 15.05 -6.91 8.60
N GLY A 217 13.84 -6.41 8.31
CA GLY A 217 13.12 -5.50 9.19
C GLY A 217 13.36 -4.02 8.96
N ASP A 218 14.16 -3.64 7.97
CA ASP A 218 14.41 -2.24 7.62
C ASP A 218 13.12 -1.57 7.07
N LYS A 219 13.19 -0.25 6.83
CA LYS A 219 12.08 0.61 6.36
C LYS A 219 11.38 0.06 5.10
N GLU A 220 12.16 -0.55 4.19
CA GLU A 220 11.67 -1.11 2.93
C GLU A 220 11.07 -2.54 3.08
N CYS A 221 11.25 -3.18 4.23
CA CYS A 221 10.83 -4.56 4.48
C CYS A 221 9.30 -4.69 4.54
N ILE A 222 8.73 -5.48 3.65
CA ILE A 222 7.28 -5.78 3.59
C ILE A 222 6.88 -6.98 4.46
N SER A 223 7.82 -7.48 5.27
CA SER A 223 7.64 -8.58 6.23
C SER A 223 7.09 -9.87 5.60
N CYS A 224 7.54 -10.20 4.39
CA CYS A 224 7.09 -11.40 3.65
C CYS A 224 7.49 -12.72 4.36
N GLY A 225 8.58 -12.71 5.13
CA GLY A 225 9.03 -13.85 5.94
C GLY A 225 10.04 -14.78 5.27
N GLU A 226 10.35 -14.61 3.99
CA GLU A 226 11.27 -15.50 3.25
C GLU A 226 12.66 -15.57 3.89
N CYS A 227 13.13 -14.47 4.49
CA CYS A 227 14.42 -14.41 5.18
C CYS A 227 14.43 -15.21 6.50
N VAL A 228 13.26 -15.45 7.11
CA VAL A 228 13.14 -16.26 8.34
C VAL A 228 13.47 -17.73 8.02
N ASP A 229 12.93 -18.21 6.89
CA ASP A 229 13.05 -19.62 6.47
C ASP A 229 14.49 -20.00 6.06
N VAL A 230 15.29 -19.04 5.58
CA VAL A 230 16.66 -19.28 5.09
C VAL A 230 17.75 -19.00 6.12
N CYS A 231 17.38 -18.50 7.31
CA CYS A 231 18.36 -18.15 8.34
C CYS A 231 18.89 -19.40 9.05
N PRO A 232 20.18 -19.78 8.88
CA PRO A 232 20.71 -21.03 9.44
C PRO A 232 20.80 -21.02 10.97
N VAL A 233 20.94 -19.84 11.56
CA VAL A 233 21.07 -19.66 13.02
C VAL A 233 19.78 -19.15 13.68
N HIS A 234 18.67 -19.11 12.92
CA HIS A 234 17.36 -18.61 13.36
C HIS A 234 17.42 -17.23 14.04
N ALA A 235 18.36 -16.37 13.61
CA ALA A 235 18.52 -15.01 14.12
C ALA A 235 17.42 -14.07 13.59
N VAL A 236 16.77 -14.43 12.44
CA VAL A 236 15.68 -13.63 11.85
C VAL A 236 14.35 -14.23 12.34
N TYR A 237 13.49 -13.40 12.93
CA TYR A 237 12.20 -13.85 13.47
C TYR A 237 11.08 -12.86 13.18
N LYS A 238 9.84 -13.34 13.26
CA LYS A 238 8.62 -12.52 13.11
C LYS A 238 8.26 -11.93 14.49
N ARG A 239 8.28 -10.62 14.60
CA ARG A 239 7.73 -9.91 15.78
C ARG A 239 6.22 -10.11 15.78
N LYS A 240 5.68 -10.58 16.90
CA LYS A 240 4.23 -10.70 17.15
C LYS A 240 3.87 -9.78 18.30
N LEU A 241 2.68 -9.21 18.25
CA LEU A 241 2.14 -8.29 19.27
C LEU A 241 2.29 -8.84 20.71
N ILE A 242 2.21 -10.16 20.86
CA ILE A 242 2.22 -10.84 22.16
C ILE A 242 3.65 -11.09 22.70
N MET A 243 4.64 -11.21 21.81
CA MET A 243 6.02 -11.59 22.22
C MET A 243 6.86 -10.46 22.79
N ARG A 244 6.46 -9.20 22.61
CA ARG A 244 7.18 -8.05 23.18
C ARG A 244 7.19 -8.09 24.72
N LYS A 245 6.16 -8.68 25.34
CA LYS A 245 6.05 -8.82 26.81
C LYS A 245 7.04 -9.82 27.40
N VAL A 246 7.57 -10.75 26.60
CA VAL A 246 8.51 -11.78 27.08
C VAL A 246 9.94 -11.28 27.03
N GLU A 247 10.32 -10.59 25.95
CA GLU A 247 11.68 -10.07 25.73
C GLU A 247 12.07 -8.97 26.73
N GLU A 248 11.07 -8.20 27.21
CA GLU A 248 11.29 -7.13 28.19
C GLU A 248 11.48 -7.68 29.59
N ARG A 249 11.06 -8.92 29.89
CA ARG A 249 11.25 -9.59 31.20
C ARG A 249 12.59 -10.31 31.30
N ASP A 250 13.17 -10.70 30.17
CA ASP A 250 14.45 -11.44 30.18
C ASP A 250 15.69 -10.50 30.19
N ASN A 251 15.44 -9.17 30.12
CA ASN A 251 16.49 -8.14 30.10
C ASN A 251 16.48 -7.25 31.37
N VAL A 252 15.83 -7.68 32.48
CA VAL A 252 15.86 -7.00 33.78
C VAL A 252 16.69 -7.81 34.77
#